data_cac3227a997482e9be3d212e60504460
#
_entry.id   cac3227a997482e9be3d212e60504460
#
_cell.length_a   1.000
_cell.length_b   1.000
_cell.length_c   1.000
_cell.angle_alpha   90.00
_cell.angle_beta   90.00
_cell.angle_gamma   90.00
#
_symmetry.space_group_name_H-M   'P 1'
#
loop_
_entity.id
_entity.type
_entity.pdbx_description
1 polymer ?
#
loop_
_entity_poly.entity_id
_entity_poly.type
_entity_poly.pdbx_seq_one_letter_code
_entity_poly.pdbx_strand_id
1 'polypeptide(L)'
;MTTKLKNIHGLLIIGAALLWSAQGRAQVVQTAAVPDAKTAFNAARDMAAANYKTARARCDAVTGNPRDVCVAEAKAERVRVEEEAGAAYKNTLKAYTQARMRIADANYDRDKARCGAVTGNPRDVCIKQAKATLIAAQADATA
;
A
#
# COMPACT_ATOMS: atom_id res chain seq x y z
N MET A 1 -29.34 4.26 -45.89
CA MET A 1 -29.07 3.23 -46.90
C MET A 1 -29.13 1.90 -46.26
N THR A 2 -30.21 1.27 -46.45
CA THR A 2 -30.70 -0.07 -46.32
C THR A 2 -29.80 -1.13 -46.95
N THR A 3 -29.68 -2.28 -46.27
CA THR A 3 -29.64 -3.64 -46.89
C THR A 3 -29.06 -4.61 -45.85
N LYS A 4 -29.51 -5.76 -45.57
CA LYS A 4 -30.60 -6.67 -45.94
C LYS A 4 -30.37 -7.94 -45.08
N LEU A 5 -31.42 -8.37 -44.37
CA LEU A 5 -31.50 -9.70 -43.76
C LEU A 5 -31.35 -10.77 -44.83
N LYS A 6 -30.66 -11.86 -44.45
CA LYS A 6 -30.91 -13.17 -45.10
C LYS A 6 -30.98 -14.25 -44.03
N ASN A 7 -32.21 -14.70 -43.82
CA ASN A 7 -32.57 -15.99 -43.22
C ASN A 7 -32.00 -17.13 -44.05
N ILE A 8 -31.46 -18.16 -43.37
CA ILE A 8 -31.47 -19.52 -43.91
C ILE A 8 -31.88 -20.48 -42.78
N HIS A 9 -32.92 -21.22 -43.10
CA HIS A 9 -33.59 -22.24 -42.32
C HIS A 9 -32.74 -23.52 -42.13
N GLY A 10 -32.95 -24.15 -40.96
CA GLY A 10 -33.18 -25.59 -40.92
C GLY A 10 -31.96 -26.49 -40.73
N LEU A 11 -31.84 -27.08 -39.58
CA LEU A 11 -31.90 -28.56 -39.46
C LEU A 11 -32.00 -28.99 -37.99
N LEU A 12 -33.08 -29.71 -37.73
CA LEU A 12 -33.30 -30.51 -36.54
C LEU A 12 -32.26 -31.65 -36.45
N ILE A 13 -31.55 -31.78 -35.33
CA ILE A 13 -30.97 -33.07 -34.94
C ILE A 13 -31.29 -33.35 -33.50
N ILE A 14 -31.98 -34.49 -33.37
CA ILE A 14 -32.46 -35.15 -32.18
C ILE A 14 -31.31 -35.68 -31.33
N GLY A 15 -31.39 -35.51 -30.01
CA GLY A 15 -31.06 -36.53 -29.03
C GLY A 15 -29.60 -36.80 -28.68
N ALA A 16 -29.19 -36.33 -27.49
CA ALA A 16 -28.45 -37.18 -26.55
C ALA A 16 -28.53 -36.53 -25.16
N ALA A 17 -29.32 -37.12 -24.28
CA ALA A 17 -29.31 -36.84 -22.87
C ALA A 17 -27.97 -37.26 -22.29
N LEU A 18 -27.07 -36.31 -22.07
CA LEU A 18 -25.88 -36.51 -21.28
C LEU A 18 -26.22 -36.17 -19.82
N LEU A 19 -26.37 -37.22 -19.01
CA LEU A 19 -26.37 -37.15 -17.57
C LEU A 19 -25.07 -36.46 -17.09
N TRP A 20 -25.14 -35.17 -16.82
CA TRP A 20 -24.08 -34.47 -16.13
C TRP A 20 -24.13 -34.88 -14.66
N SER A 21 -23.30 -35.89 -14.33
CA SER A 21 -22.95 -36.19 -12.95
C SER A 21 -22.32 -34.94 -12.35
N ALA A 22 -23.08 -34.22 -11.54
CA ALA A 22 -22.57 -33.16 -10.68
C ALA A 22 -21.64 -33.80 -9.63
N GLN A 23 -20.38 -34.01 -10.00
CA GLN A 23 -19.34 -34.28 -9.01
C GLN A 23 -19.07 -32.97 -8.29
N GLY A 24 -19.81 -32.78 -7.19
CA GLY A 24 -19.51 -31.76 -6.20
C GLY A 24 -18.10 -32.00 -5.66
N ARG A 25 -17.10 -31.36 -6.28
CA ARG A 25 -15.82 -31.17 -5.62
C ARG A 25 -16.09 -30.25 -4.44
N ALA A 26 -16.18 -30.82 -3.25
CA ALA A 26 -16.04 -30.08 -2.02
C ALA A 26 -14.66 -29.40 -2.10
N GLN A 27 -14.64 -28.12 -2.43
CA GLN A 27 -13.46 -27.31 -2.24
C GLN A 27 -13.24 -27.25 -0.74
N VAL A 28 -12.26 -28.01 -0.28
CA VAL A 28 -11.70 -27.83 1.05
C VAL A 28 -11.13 -26.41 1.05
N VAL A 29 -11.88 -25.48 1.61
CA VAL A 29 -11.37 -24.15 1.96
C VAL A 29 -10.29 -24.43 2.99
N GLN A 30 -9.04 -24.49 2.52
CA GLN A 30 -7.90 -24.49 3.41
C GLN A 30 -7.91 -23.12 4.08
N THR A 31 -8.44 -23.05 5.28
CA THR A 31 -8.20 -21.93 6.18
C THR A 31 -6.70 -21.90 6.43
N ALA A 32 -6.00 -21.02 5.71
CA ALA A 32 -4.60 -20.77 5.99
C ALA A 32 -4.50 -20.41 7.47
N ALA A 33 -3.71 -21.17 8.22
CA ALA A 33 -3.52 -20.93 9.64
C ALA A 33 -3.04 -19.47 9.79
N VAL A 34 -3.74 -18.68 10.61
CA VAL A 34 -3.33 -17.30 10.92
C VAL A 34 -1.96 -17.39 11.59
N PRO A 35 -0.91 -16.75 11.02
CA PRO A 35 0.42 -16.80 11.63
C PRO A 35 0.38 -16.19 13.02
N ASP A 36 1.18 -16.73 13.95
CA ASP A 36 1.33 -16.11 15.25
C ASP A 36 1.87 -14.67 15.13
N ALA A 37 1.62 -13.86 16.16
CA ALA A 37 1.91 -12.43 16.12
C ALA A 37 3.40 -12.12 15.84
N LYS A 38 4.32 -12.97 16.30
CA LYS A 38 5.76 -12.80 16.06
C LYS A 38 6.12 -13.11 14.61
N THR A 39 5.56 -14.18 14.05
CA THR A 39 5.75 -14.53 12.64
C THR A 39 5.18 -13.45 11.74
N ALA A 40 3.99 -12.95 12.02
CA ALA A 40 3.38 -11.84 11.28
C ALA A 40 4.23 -10.56 11.34
N PHE A 41 4.75 -10.21 12.52
CA PHE A 41 5.64 -9.06 12.71
C PHE A 41 6.94 -9.20 11.90
N ASN A 42 7.59 -10.35 11.96
CA ASN A 42 8.83 -10.60 11.21
C ASN A 42 8.57 -10.52 9.69
N ALA A 43 7.52 -11.17 9.21
CA ALA A 43 7.13 -11.14 7.80
C ALA A 43 6.86 -9.70 7.31
N ALA A 44 6.15 -8.89 8.09
CA ALA A 44 5.89 -7.49 7.75
C ALA A 44 7.18 -6.67 7.64
N ARG A 45 8.13 -6.87 8.54
CA ARG A 45 9.44 -6.18 8.49
C ARG A 45 10.26 -6.61 7.27
N ASP A 46 10.30 -7.91 6.97
CA ASP A 46 11.04 -8.43 5.82
C ASP A 46 10.44 -7.90 4.51
N MET A 47 9.11 -7.88 4.41
CA MET A 47 8.40 -7.28 3.28
C MET A 47 8.68 -5.78 3.16
N ALA A 48 8.63 -5.03 4.26
CA ALA A 48 8.92 -3.60 4.27
C ALA A 48 10.36 -3.31 3.79
N ALA A 49 11.32 -4.11 4.23
CA ALA A 49 12.72 -4.00 3.80
C ALA A 49 12.89 -4.31 2.30
N ALA A 50 12.25 -5.38 1.80
CA ALA A 50 12.29 -5.76 0.38
C ALA A 50 11.63 -4.71 -0.51
N ASN A 51 10.45 -4.23 -0.11
CA ASN A 51 9.73 -3.17 -0.81
C ASN A 51 10.50 -1.87 -0.85
N TYR A 52 11.12 -1.49 0.27
CA TYR A 52 11.99 -0.31 0.32
C TYR A 52 13.18 -0.43 -0.65
N LYS A 53 13.86 -1.59 -0.66
CA LYS A 53 14.98 -1.83 -1.60
C LYS A 53 14.53 -1.66 -3.05
N THR A 54 13.40 -2.24 -3.42
CA THR A 54 12.84 -2.14 -4.77
C THR A 54 12.41 -0.71 -5.10
N ALA A 55 11.69 -0.04 -4.19
CA ALA A 55 11.25 1.35 -4.38
C ALA A 55 12.45 2.29 -4.49
N ARG A 56 13.47 2.12 -3.63
CA ARG A 56 14.69 2.91 -3.64
C ARG A 56 15.46 2.79 -4.95
N ALA A 57 15.55 1.58 -5.53
CA ALA A 57 16.21 1.35 -6.81
C ALA A 57 15.49 2.07 -7.97
N ARG A 58 14.16 2.19 -7.91
CA ARG A 58 13.40 2.96 -8.91
C ARG A 58 13.72 4.44 -8.87
N CYS A 59 14.11 4.98 -7.72
CA CYS A 59 14.46 6.39 -7.57
C CYS A 59 15.77 6.76 -8.30
N ASP A 60 16.57 5.79 -8.70
CA ASP A 60 17.81 6.04 -9.44
C ASP A 60 17.54 6.41 -10.92
N ALA A 61 16.30 6.22 -11.41
CA ALA A 61 15.86 6.68 -12.73
C ALA A 61 15.64 8.20 -12.84
N VAL A 62 15.61 8.92 -11.72
CA VAL A 62 15.41 10.36 -11.66
C VAL A 62 16.53 11.02 -10.86
N THR A 63 16.70 12.34 -11.04
CA THR A 63 17.77 13.12 -10.39
C THR A 63 17.21 14.37 -9.70
N GLY A 64 18.03 15.00 -8.87
CA GLY A 64 17.66 16.23 -8.15
C GLY A 64 16.51 16.03 -7.17
N ASN A 65 15.68 17.06 -6.97
CA ASN A 65 14.57 17.01 -6.02
C ASN A 65 13.57 15.88 -6.27
N PRO A 66 13.17 15.51 -7.51
CA PRO A 66 12.36 14.32 -7.74
C PRO A 66 12.95 13.03 -7.17
N ARG A 67 14.27 12.87 -7.19
CA ARG A 67 14.94 11.73 -6.58
C ARG A 67 14.85 11.78 -5.05
N ASP A 68 15.06 12.97 -4.47
CA ASP A 68 14.98 13.14 -3.02
C ASP A 68 13.57 12.84 -2.50
N VAL A 69 12.53 13.30 -3.20
CA VAL A 69 11.13 13.00 -2.91
C VAL A 69 10.85 11.50 -3.00
N CYS A 70 11.26 10.86 -4.10
CA CYS A 70 11.09 9.43 -4.30
C CYS A 70 11.72 8.61 -3.16
N VAL A 71 12.93 8.96 -2.74
CA VAL A 71 13.63 8.29 -1.63
C VAL A 71 12.92 8.51 -0.31
N ALA A 72 12.46 9.74 -0.05
CA ALA A 72 11.73 10.07 1.18
C ALA A 72 10.38 9.35 1.25
N GLU A 73 9.67 9.21 0.13
CA GLU A 73 8.43 8.45 0.03
C GLU A 73 8.66 6.95 0.32
N ALA A 74 9.67 6.36 -0.30
CA ALA A 74 10.02 4.97 -0.05
C ALA A 74 10.38 4.71 1.43
N LYS A 75 11.12 5.66 2.06
CA LYS A 75 11.47 5.60 3.48
C LYS A 75 10.24 5.73 4.38
N ALA A 76 9.36 6.69 4.09
CA ALA A 76 8.15 6.90 4.89
C ALA A 76 7.23 5.67 4.86
N GLU A 77 7.07 5.05 3.70
CA GLU A 77 6.28 3.82 3.58
C GLU A 77 6.89 2.65 4.36
N ARG A 78 8.22 2.49 4.31
CA ARG A 78 8.90 1.48 5.11
C ARG A 78 8.65 1.70 6.61
N VAL A 79 8.84 2.93 7.09
CA VAL A 79 8.63 3.29 8.51
C VAL A 79 7.18 3.00 8.90
N ARG A 80 6.21 3.38 8.07
CA ARG A 80 4.79 3.10 8.32
C ARG A 80 4.54 1.63 8.57
N VAL A 81 4.98 0.75 7.66
CA VAL A 81 4.76 -0.70 7.77
C VAL A 81 5.47 -1.29 9.00
N GLU A 82 6.72 -0.90 9.25
CA GLU A 82 7.51 -1.41 10.39
C GLU A 82 6.90 -0.98 11.73
N GLU A 83 6.47 0.28 11.87
CA GLU A 83 5.90 0.81 13.10
C GLU A 83 4.49 0.27 13.38
N GLU A 84 3.63 0.15 12.35
CA GLU A 84 2.31 -0.47 12.48
C GLU A 84 2.42 -1.94 12.90
N ALA A 85 3.32 -2.71 12.27
CA ALA A 85 3.55 -4.09 12.64
C ALA A 85 4.13 -4.23 14.06
N GLY A 86 5.03 -3.33 14.45
CA GLY A 86 5.60 -3.29 15.80
C GLY A 86 4.57 -2.95 16.87
N ALA A 87 3.66 -2.01 16.59
CA ALA A 87 2.57 -1.66 17.47
C ALA A 87 1.57 -2.82 17.64
N ALA A 88 1.20 -3.46 16.52
CA ALA A 88 0.30 -4.62 16.54
C ALA A 88 0.91 -5.81 17.32
N TYR A 89 2.21 -6.06 17.14
CA TYR A 89 2.90 -7.11 17.88
C TYR A 89 2.93 -6.86 19.39
N LYS A 90 3.23 -5.63 19.82
CA LYS A 90 3.27 -5.26 21.25
C LYS A 90 1.88 -5.11 21.84
N ASN A 91 0.92 -4.72 21.03
CA ASN A 91 -0.50 -4.53 21.35
C ASN A 91 -0.73 -3.70 22.63
N THR A 92 -0.06 -2.57 22.77
CA THR A 92 -0.20 -1.64 23.90
C THR A 92 -0.49 -0.23 23.40
N LEU A 93 -1.27 0.54 24.14
CA LEU A 93 -1.55 1.94 23.83
C LEU A 93 -0.25 2.73 23.59
N LYS A 94 0.73 2.55 24.48
CA LYS A 94 2.04 3.19 24.35
C LYS A 94 2.72 2.85 23.02
N ALA A 95 2.65 1.59 22.56
CA ALA A 95 3.27 1.18 21.29
C ALA A 95 2.55 1.83 20.10
N TYR A 96 1.22 1.88 20.11
CA TYR A 96 0.44 2.56 19.06
C TYR A 96 0.72 4.06 19.02
N THR A 97 0.77 4.74 20.18
CA THR A 97 1.13 6.15 20.26
C THR A 97 2.52 6.40 19.67
N GLN A 98 3.52 5.61 20.09
CA GLN A 98 4.88 5.75 19.57
C GLN A 98 4.97 5.50 18.07
N ALA A 99 4.27 4.50 17.56
CA ALA A 99 4.21 4.21 16.12
C ALA A 99 3.64 5.39 15.32
N ARG A 100 2.52 5.96 15.77
CA ARG A 100 1.92 7.14 15.14
C ARG A 100 2.87 8.34 15.11
N MET A 101 3.58 8.59 16.21
CA MET A 101 4.56 9.69 16.28
C MET A 101 5.70 9.48 15.26
N ARG A 102 6.27 8.27 15.18
CA ARG A 102 7.34 7.98 14.22
C ARG A 102 6.88 8.01 12.78
N ILE A 103 5.65 7.59 12.51
CA ILE A 103 5.03 7.73 11.18
C ILE A 103 4.84 9.21 10.83
N ALA A 104 4.40 10.04 11.78
CA ALA A 104 4.28 11.47 11.58
C ALA A 104 5.63 12.13 11.25
N ASP A 105 6.70 11.75 11.95
CA ASP A 105 8.06 12.23 11.68
C ASP A 105 8.54 11.83 10.28
N ALA A 106 8.31 10.59 9.87
CA ALA A 106 8.67 10.11 8.53
C ALA A 106 7.87 10.80 7.41
N ASN A 107 6.60 11.08 7.66
CA ASN A 107 5.76 11.87 6.75
C ASN A 107 6.23 13.32 6.65
N TYR A 108 6.67 13.93 7.75
CA TYR A 108 7.26 15.26 7.72
C TYR A 108 8.53 15.29 6.86
N ASP A 109 9.43 14.31 7.00
CA ASP A 109 10.64 14.21 6.18
C ASP A 109 10.30 14.12 4.68
N ARG A 110 9.27 13.34 4.33
CA ARG A 110 8.75 13.25 2.95
C ARG A 110 8.21 14.60 2.46
N ASP A 111 7.38 15.26 3.24
CA ASP A 111 6.75 16.53 2.85
C ASP A 111 7.78 17.66 2.77
N LYS A 112 8.78 17.65 3.65
CA LYS A 112 9.94 18.56 3.58
C LYS A 112 10.77 18.33 2.31
N ALA A 113 10.96 17.08 1.88
CA ALA A 113 11.64 16.79 0.61
C ALA A 113 10.87 17.37 -0.59
N ARG A 114 9.54 17.29 -0.59
CA ARG A 114 8.68 17.91 -1.62
C ARG A 114 8.86 19.43 -1.71
N CYS A 115 9.12 20.09 -0.58
CA CYS A 115 9.39 21.52 -0.55
C CYS A 115 10.69 21.93 -1.27
N GLY A 116 11.56 20.98 -1.58
CA GLY A 116 12.76 21.20 -2.38
C GLY A 116 12.49 21.55 -3.86
N ALA A 117 11.25 21.37 -4.34
CA ALA A 117 10.85 21.76 -5.69
C ALA A 117 10.79 23.29 -5.90
N VAL A 118 10.75 24.06 -4.83
CA VAL A 118 10.67 25.52 -4.86
C VAL A 118 11.80 26.13 -4.01
N THR A 119 12.06 27.43 -4.21
CA THR A 119 13.12 28.16 -3.50
C THR A 119 12.57 29.46 -2.88
N GLY A 120 13.34 30.05 -1.97
CA GLY A 120 12.97 31.32 -1.32
C GLY A 120 11.70 31.21 -0.47
N ASN A 121 10.93 32.30 -0.41
CA ASN A 121 9.73 32.36 0.44
C ASN A 121 8.69 31.24 0.20
N PRO A 122 8.38 30.80 -1.04
CA PRO A 122 7.52 29.63 -1.27
C PRO A 122 8.00 28.36 -0.57
N ARG A 123 9.31 28.11 -0.54
CA ARG A 123 9.90 26.98 0.18
C ARG A 123 9.70 27.09 1.69
N ASP A 124 9.90 28.30 2.24
CA ASP A 124 9.73 28.53 3.68
C ASP A 124 8.28 28.32 4.11
N VAL A 125 7.32 28.79 3.30
CA VAL A 125 5.88 28.55 3.53
C VAL A 125 5.57 27.05 3.49
N CYS A 126 6.06 26.33 2.48
CA CYS A 126 5.89 24.88 2.35
C CYS A 126 6.42 24.13 3.59
N ILE A 127 7.63 24.46 4.06
CA ILE A 127 8.23 23.83 5.24
C ILE A 127 7.40 24.13 6.50
N LYS A 128 6.90 25.34 6.66
CA LYS A 128 6.02 25.70 7.78
C LYS A 128 4.72 24.90 7.76
N GLN A 129 4.12 24.70 6.59
CA GLN A 129 2.92 23.86 6.43
C GLN A 129 3.21 22.40 6.77
N ALA A 130 4.30 21.84 6.26
CA ALA A 130 4.72 20.47 6.60
C ALA A 130 4.92 20.30 8.13
N LYS A 131 5.51 21.29 8.78
CA LYS A 131 5.69 21.30 10.24
C LYS A 131 4.36 21.41 11.00
N ALA A 132 3.43 22.22 10.52
CA ALA A 132 2.08 22.31 11.12
C ALA A 132 1.35 20.96 11.02
N THR A 133 1.45 20.28 9.88
CA THR A 133 0.90 18.92 9.70
C THR A 133 1.53 17.92 10.66
N LEU A 134 2.85 17.98 10.86
CA LEU A 134 3.55 17.14 11.84
C LEU A 134 2.99 17.36 13.27
N ILE A 135 2.89 18.62 13.71
CA ILE A 135 2.40 18.97 15.04
C ILE A 135 0.97 18.46 15.25
N ALA A 136 0.09 18.62 14.27
CA ALA A 136 -1.27 18.11 14.31
C ALA A 136 -1.29 16.57 14.43
N ALA A 137 -0.52 15.87 13.60
CA ALA A 137 -0.44 14.41 13.65
C ALA A 137 0.14 13.86 14.97
N GLN A 138 1.09 14.58 15.58
CA GLN A 138 1.63 14.22 16.89
C GLN A 138 0.62 14.47 18.01
N ALA A 139 -0.17 15.54 17.94
CA ALA A 139 -1.27 15.78 18.87
C ALA A 139 -2.34 14.68 18.77
N ASP A 140 -2.75 14.33 17.56
CA ASP A 140 -3.71 13.24 17.31
C ASP A 140 -3.18 11.87 17.78
N ALA A 141 -1.86 11.67 17.76
CA ALA A 141 -1.26 10.43 18.26
C ALA A 141 -1.37 10.26 19.76
N THR A 142 -1.55 11.35 20.50
CA THR A 142 -1.59 11.38 21.98
C THR A 142 -3.00 11.57 22.55
N ALA A 143 -3.99 11.88 21.70
CA ALA A 143 -5.40 12.01 22.07
C ALA A 143 -6.05 10.64 22.25
#